data_cad3f357c7c0394e07b97b60681c8be7
#
_entry.id   cad3f357c7c0394e07b97b60681c8be7
#
_cell.length_a   1.000
_cell.length_b   1.000
_cell.length_c   1.000
_cell.angle_alpha   90.00
_cell.angle_beta   90.00
_cell.angle_gamma   90.00
#
_symmetry.space_group_name_H-M   'P 1'
#
loop_
_entity.id
_entity.type
_entity.pdbx_description
1 polymer ?
#
loop_
_entity_poly.entity_id
_entity_poly.type
_entity_poly.pdbx_seq_one_letter_code
_entity_poly.pdbx_strand_id
1 'polypeptide(L)' 'MSKQMTFFIYLIERYAAWKGLNAQQVLQQWDNAGVTDLIYEMYEM' A
#
# COMPACT_ATOMS: atom_id res chain seq x y z
N MET A 1 -14.62 3.55 5.94
CA MET A 1 -13.64 2.85 5.07
C MET A 1 -13.66 1.36 5.35
N SER A 2 -13.37 0.55 4.34
CA SER A 2 -13.26 -0.89 4.53
C SER A 2 -12.00 -1.23 5.34
N LYS A 3 -12.00 -2.42 5.95
CA LYS A 3 -10.83 -2.89 6.67
C LYS A 3 -9.64 -3.07 5.73
N GLN A 4 -9.90 -3.50 4.50
CA GLN A 4 -8.87 -3.64 3.48
C GLN A 4 -8.23 -2.29 3.16
N MET A 5 -9.03 -1.26 3.01
CA MET A 5 -8.53 0.07 2.72
C MET A 5 -7.69 0.61 3.87
N THR A 6 -8.15 0.44 5.09
CA THR A 6 -7.43 0.87 6.28
C THR A 6 -6.07 0.17 6.38
N PHE A 7 -6.05 -1.13 6.15
CA PHE A 7 -4.83 -1.93 6.16
C PHE A 7 -3.85 -1.46 5.08
N PHE A 8 -4.36 -1.22 3.88
CA PHE A 8 -3.54 -0.79 2.75
C PHE A 8 -2.90 0.58 3.02
N ILE A 9 -3.70 1.52 3.53
CA ILE A 9 -3.19 2.86 3.85
C ILE A 9 -2.10 2.77 4.93
N TYR A 10 -2.31 1.93 5.93
CA TYR A 10 -1.33 1.74 6.99
C TYR A 10 0.01 1.25 6.42
N LEU A 11 -0.04 0.26 5.54
CA LEU A 11 1.18 -0.28 4.93
C LEU A 11 1.90 0.78 4.09
N ILE A 12 1.16 1.54 3.30
CA ILE A 12 1.75 2.60 2.48
C ILE A 12 2.46 3.62 3.35
N GLU A 13 1.81 4.05 4.42
CA GLU A 13 2.38 5.08 5.29
C GLU A 13 3.63 4.59 6.00
N ARG A 14 3.62 3.34 6.46
CA ARG A 14 4.78 2.76 7.12
C ARG A 14 5.96 2.62 6.15
N TYR A 15 5.68 2.12 4.96
CA TYR A 15 6.71 1.96 3.94
C TYR A 15 7.28 3.31 3.52
N ALA A 16 6.42 4.29 3.30
CA ALA A 16 6.86 5.62 2.90
C ALA A 16 7.77 6.25 3.95
N ALA A 17 7.41 6.14 5.23
CA ALA A 17 8.22 6.67 6.32
C ALA A 17 9.59 6.01 6.35
N TRP A 18 9.63 4.70 6.17
CA TRP A 18 10.87 3.94 6.19
C TRP A 18 11.80 4.33 5.03
N LYS A 19 11.24 4.55 3.85
CA LYS A 19 12.02 4.89 2.66
C LYS A 19 12.26 6.38 2.49
N GLY A 20 11.66 7.23 3.31
CA GLY A 20 11.78 8.67 3.16
C GLY A 20 11.00 9.21 1.97
N LEU A 21 9.90 8.53 1.59
CA LEU A 21 9.03 8.93 0.50
C LEU A 21 7.69 9.40 1.04
N ASN A 22 6.85 10.01 0.19
CA ASN A 22 5.48 10.27 0.57
C ASN A 22 4.58 9.12 0.08
N ALA A 23 3.38 9.04 0.66
CA ALA A 23 2.45 7.95 0.36
C ALA A 23 2.07 7.90 -1.12
N GLN A 24 1.96 9.06 -1.76
CA GLN A 24 1.58 9.14 -3.17
C GLN A 24 2.65 8.51 -4.07
N GLN A 25 3.91 8.73 -3.76
CA GLN A 25 5.02 8.13 -4.51
C GLN A 25 5.01 6.61 -4.36
N VAL A 26 4.78 6.13 -3.15
CA VAL A 26 4.72 4.69 -2.88
C VAL A 26 3.54 4.06 -3.64
N LEU A 27 2.39 4.70 -3.59
CA LEU A 27 1.20 4.19 -4.29
C LEU A 27 1.45 4.05 -5.77
N GLN A 28 2.07 5.04 -6.38
CA GLN A 28 2.36 5.01 -7.81
C GLN A 28 3.31 3.86 -8.16
N GLN A 29 4.36 3.68 -7.36
CA GLN A 29 5.31 2.59 -7.57
C GLN A 29 4.63 1.23 -7.42
N TRP A 30 3.80 1.08 -6.40
CA TRP A 30 3.11 -0.19 -6.14
C TRP A 30 2.11 -0.52 -7.24
N ASP A 31 1.38 0.47 -7.74
CA ASP A 31 0.44 0.26 -8.83
C ASP A 31 1.16 -0.21 -10.09
N ASN A 32 2.28 0.44 -10.42
CA ASN A 32 3.05 0.09 -11.61
C ASN A 32 3.65 -1.31 -11.52
N ALA A 33 3.98 -1.75 -10.32
CA ALA A 33 4.58 -3.06 -10.10
C ALA A 33 3.55 -4.16 -9.81
N GLY A 34 2.25 -3.81 -9.72
CA GLY A 34 1.21 -4.78 -9.40
C GLY A 34 1.15 -5.14 -7.92
N VAL A 35 1.87 -4.42 -7.07
CA VAL A 35 1.93 -4.71 -5.64
C VAL A 35 0.60 -4.41 -4.96
N THR A 36 -0.10 -3.37 -5.41
CA THR A 36 -1.39 -3.00 -4.84
C THR A 36 -2.37 -4.16 -4.90
N ASP A 37 -2.51 -4.78 -6.05
CA ASP A 37 -3.40 -5.92 -6.22
C ASP A 37 -2.99 -7.10 -5.35
N LEU A 38 -1.69 -7.33 -5.25
CA LEU A 38 -1.16 -8.42 -4.44
C LEU A 38 -1.48 -8.23 -2.97
N ILE A 39 -1.37 -7.01 -2.45
CA ILE A 39 -1.67 -6.72 -1.05
C ILE A 39 -3.15 -6.97 -0.75
N TYR A 40 -4.05 -6.52 -1.62
CA TYR A 40 -5.47 -6.76 -1.43
C TYR A 40 -5.79 -8.25 -1.46
N GLU A 41 -5.16 -8.98 -2.36
CA GLU A 41 -5.35 -10.41 -2.47
C GLU A 41 -4.88 -11.13 -1.21
N MET A 42 -3.73 -10.75 -0.68
CA MET A 42 -3.20 -11.33 0.54
C MET A 42 -4.11 -11.07 1.74
N TYR A 43 -4.72 -9.90 1.81
CA TYR A 43 -5.60 -9.57 2.92
C TYR A 43 -6.85 -10.45 2.93
N GLU A 44 -7.34 -10.83 1.77
CA GLU A 44 -8.56 -11.63 1.66
C GLU A 44 -8.32 -13.12 1.96
N MET A 45 -7.11 -13.54 1.99
CA MET A 45 -6.79 -14.91 2.36
C MET A 45 -6.83 -15.05 3.89
#